data_4978edddd91ca92014ee859c37c34929
#
_entry.id   4978edddd91ca92014ee859c37c34929
#
_cell.length_a   1.000
_cell.length_b   1.000
_cell.length_c   1.000
_cell.angle_alpha   90.00
_cell.angle_beta   90.00
_cell.angle_gamma   90.00
#
_symmetry.space_group_name_H-M   'P 1'
#
loop_
_entity.id
_entity.type
_entity.pdbx_description
1 polymer ?
#
loop_
_entity_poly.entity_id
_entity_poly.type
_entity_poly.pdbx_seq_one_letter_code
_entity_poly.pdbx_strand_id
1 'polypeptide(L)'
;MKRIIASFAAIAAIAVGAPAFAGDQNFQPHNTTQTLTTTSALGTLAVEQTVALNCNASFNVYFESDGKKAWLTAGSLSGGTLGLCGLVSFPGLAHEIQILNPAASGSGDATVLRILNLTVGTLTSSCQGNADAKWDNVNKVLWFDNVVLPGVGGAKDCKINGKMQAPSVVDIERDI
;
A
#
# COMPACT_ATOMS: atom_id res chain seq x y z
N MET A 1 55.01 51.73 -6.20
CA MET A 1 53.81 51.56 -5.41
C MET A 1 53.08 50.34 -5.89
N LYS A 2 53.20 49.18 -5.21
CA LYS A 2 52.55 47.92 -5.60
C LYS A 2 51.31 47.78 -4.71
N ARG A 3 50.12 47.73 -5.32
CA ARG A 3 48.86 47.46 -4.63
C ARG A 3 48.63 45.97 -4.58
N ILE A 4 48.58 45.42 -3.37
CA ILE A 4 48.23 44.03 -3.09
C ILE A 4 46.72 44.02 -2.97
N ILE A 5 46.03 43.29 -3.91
CA ILE A 5 44.60 43.02 -3.84
C ILE A 5 44.46 41.69 -3.06
N ALA A 6 43.92 41.75 -1.85
CA ALA A 6 43.59 40.60 -1.07
C ALA A 6 42.18 40.07 -1.51
N SER A 7 42.16 38.94 -2.17
CA SER A 7 40.91 38.23 -2.52
C SER A 7 40.43 37.45 -1.31
N PHE A 8 39.30 37.85 -0.75
CA PHE A 8 38.60 37.04 0.26
C PHE A 8 37.79 35.96 -0.44
N ALA A 9 38.23 34.73 -0.30
CA ALA A 9 37.42 33.54 -0.68
C ALA A 9 36.35 33.33 0.38
N ALA A 10 35.10 33.57 0.02
CA ALA A 10 33.97 33.24 0.86
C ALA A 10 33.74 31.70 0.75
N ILE A 11 34.04 30.98 1.82
CA ILE A 11 33.69 29.56 1.95
C ILE A 11 32.19 29.49 2.27
N ALA A 12 31.38 29.16 1.28
CA ALA A 12 29.99 28.80 1.48
C ALA A 12 29.94 27.45 2.20
N ALA A 13 29.61 27.47 3.48
CA ALA A 13 29.31 26.24 4.23
C ALA A 13 28.00 25.65 3.67
N ILE A 14 28.11 24.60 2.87
CA ILE A 14 26.96 23.79 2.49
C ILE A 14 26.54 23.03 3.76
N ALA A 15 25.47 23.50 4.40
CA ALA A 15 24.80 22.74 5.41
C ALA A 15 24.20 21.49 4.72
N VAL A 16 24.93 20.38 4.75
CA VAL A 16 24.37 19.07 4.43
C VAL A 16 23.35 18.79 5.51
N GLY A 17 22.08 19.08 5.22
CA GLY A 17 20.99 18.68 6.08
C GLY A 17 21.10 17.16 6.26
N ALA A 18 21.37 16.71 7.49
CA ALA A 18 21.31 15.31 7.82
C ALA A 18 19.93 14.81 7.36
N PRO A 19 19.84 13.66 6.67
CA PRO A 19 18.55 13.06 6.37
C PRO A 19 17.83 12.94 7.72
N ALA A 20 16.65 13.55 7.82
CA ALA A 20 15.79 13.29 8.97
C ALA A 20 15.60 11.76 8.97
N PHE A 21 16.14 11.10 9.99
CA PHE A 21 15.91 9.67 10.18
C PHE A 21 14.40 9.52 10.32
N ALA A 22 13.76 9.05 9.25
CA ALA A 22 12.42 8.52 9.35
C ALA A 22 12.54 7.34 10.32
N GLY A 23 12.10 7.51 11.56
CA GLY A 23 12.13 6.45 12.55
C GLY A 23 11.48 5.21 11.92
N ASP A 24 12.02 4.04 12.23
CA ASP A 24 11.45 2.78 11.76
C ASP A 24 9.97 2.76 12.12
N GLN A 25 9.15 2.44 11.13
CA GLN A 25 7.71 2.26 11.36
C GLN A 25 7.39 0.79 11.45
N ASN A 26 6.47 0.47 12.34
CA ASN A 26 6.07 -0.90 12.62
C ASN A 26 4.56 -1.06 12.45
N PHE A 27 4.17 -2.20 11.91
CA PHE A 27 2.79 -2.65 11.89
C PHE A 27 2.35 -3.16 13.26
N GLN A 28 1.15 -2.80 13.69
CA GLN A 28 0.48 -3.31 14.88
C GLN A 28 -0.86 -3.97 14.51
N PRO A 29 -1.31 -4.97 15.26
CA PRO A 29 -0.63 -5.72 16.34
C PRO A 29 0.34 -6.76 15.79
N HIS A 30 1.38 -7.11 16.53
CA HIS A 30 2.37 -8.10 16.13
C HIS A 30 1.87 -9.54 16.19
N ASN A 31 2.47 -10.43 15.39
CA ASN A 31 2.27 -11.89 15.41
C ASN A 31 0.79 -12.31 15.34
N THR A 32 0.03 -11.67 14.47
CA THR A 32 -1.40 -11.93 14.34
C THR A 32 -1.91 -11.71 12.93
N THR A 33 -3.04 -12.33 12.61
CA THR A 33 -3.75 -12.09 11.35
C THR A 33 -4.95 -11.19 11.60
N GLN A 34 -5.11 -10.18 10.77
CA GLN A 34 -6.26 -9.29 10.76
C GLN A 34 -6.97 -9.35 9.42
N THR A 35 -8.28 -9.17 9.43
CA THR A 35 -9.08 -9.19 8.20
C THR A 35 -9.53 -7.78 7.85
N LEU A 36 -9.15 -7.32 6.65
CA LEU A 36 -9.62 -6.07 6.05
C LEU A 36 -10.81 -6.38 5.14
N THR A 37 -11.87 -5.58 5.23
CA THR A 37 -13.08 -5.80 4.43
C THR A 37 -13.61 -4.51 3.84
N THR A 38 -14.27 -4.62 2.68
CA THR A 38 -15.17 -3.54 2.22
C THR A 38 -16.37 -3.46 3.14
N THR A 39 -16.88 -2.25 3.35
CA THR A 39 -18.07 -2.00 4.18
C THR A 39 -19.08 -1.17 3.40
N SER A 40 -20.34 -1.19 3.81
CA SER A 40 -21.38 -0.36 3.15
C SER A 40 -21.06 1.14 3.20
N ALA A 41 -20.32 1.59 4.22
CA ALA A 41 -19.91 3.00 4.36
C ALA A 41 -18.77 3.39 3.41
N LEU A 42 -17.85 2.45 3.09
CA LEU A 42 -16.70 2.69 2.21
C LEU A 42 -16.97 2.29 0.76
N GLY A 43 -18.04 1.55 0.50
CA GLY A 43 -18.39 1.02 -0.81
C GLY A 43 -17.68 -0.29 -1.15
N THR A 44 -17.52 -0.56 -2.43
CA THR A 44 -16.95 -1.78 -3.01
C THR A 44 -15.52 -1.57 -3.48
N LEU A 45 -14.79 -2.66 -3.67
CA LEU A 45 -13.53 -2.68 -4.38
C LEU A 45 -13.81 -2.92 -5.88
N ALA A 46 -13.48 -1.95 -6.71
CA ALA A 46 -13.55 -2.11 -8.16
C ALA A 46 -12.28 -2.80 -8.68
N VAL A 47 -12.46 -3.87 -9.43
CA VAL A 47 -11.39 -4.54 -10.18
C VAL A 47 -11.78 -4.52 -11.65
N GLU A 48 -10.97 -3.89 -12.48
CA GLU A 48 -11.22 -3.71 -13.91
C GLU A 48 -10.04 -4.27 -14.71
N GLN A 49 -10.32 -5.09 -15.71
CA GLN A 49 -9.38 -5.44 -16.76
C GLN A 49 -10.04 -5.21 -18.14
N THR A 50 -11.02 -5.99 -18.49
CA THR A 50 -11.86 -5.79 -19.67
C THR A 50 -13.26 -5.32 -19.27
N VAL A 51 -13.69 -5.75 -18.11
CA VAL A 51 -14.98 -5.39 -17.49
C VAL A 51 -14.69 -4.91 -16.07
N ALA A 52 -15.31 -3.82 -15.68
CA ALA A 52 -15.26 -3.33 -14.31
C ALA A 52 -16.19 -4.16 -13.42
N LEU A 53 -15.65 -4.74 -12.36
CA LEU A 53 -16.38 -5.51 -11.36
C LEU A 53 -16.32 -4.76 -10.03
N ASN A 54 -17.48 -4.43 -9.46
CA ASN A 54 -17.59 -3.85 -8.12
C ASN A 54 -17.87 -4.96 -7.12
N CYS A 55 -16.91 -5.25 -6.27
CA CYS A 55 -16.88 -6.44 -5.44
C CYS A 55 -16.83 -6.10 -3.95
N ASN A 56 -17.50 -6.92 -3.14
CA ASN A 56 -17.17 -7.00 -1.73
C ASN A 56 -15.85 -7.74 -1.60
N ALA A 57 -14.90 -7.17 -0.87
CA ALA A 57 -13.57 -7.73 -0.69
C ALA A 57 -13.30 -8.10 0.76
N SER A 58 -12.54 -9.17 0.96
CA SER A 58 -12.01 -9.60 2.24
C SER A 58 -10.57 -10.05 2.06
N PHE A 59 -9.64 -9.41 2.78
CA PHE A 59 -8.21 -9.70 2.76
C PHE A 59 -7.73 -10.06 4.15
N ASN A 60 -7.01 -11.18 4.28
CA ASN A 60 -6.33 -11.54 5.52
C ASN A 60 -4.88 -11.08 5.43
N VAL A 61 -4.47 -10.29 6.40
CA VAL A 61 -3.12 -9.75 6.52
C VAL A 61 -2.49 -10.26 7.81
N TYR A 62 -1.40 -11.00 7.69
CA TYR A 62 -0.58 -11.43 8.82
C TYR A 62 0.50 -10.39 9.09
N PHE A 63 0.67 -9.98 10.32
CA PHE A 63 1.71 -9.07 10.80
C PHE A 63 2.81 -9.86 11.50
N GLU A 64 4.07 -9.66 11.12
CA GLU A 64 5.21 -10.36 11.73
C GLU A 64 5.42 -9.97 13.20
N SER A 65 6.16 -10.79 13.91
CA SER A 65 6.43 -10.59 15.34
C SER A 65 7.27 -9.36 15.65
N ASP A 66 8.08 -8.90 14.69
CA ASP A 66 8.90 -7.69 14.81
C ASP A 66 8.21 -6.43 14.24
N GLY A 67 7.01 -6.58 13.68
CA GLY A 67 6.24 -5.49 13.07
C GLY A 67 6.83 -4.88 11.80
N LYS A 68 7.97 -5.35 11.32
CA LYS A 68 8.64 -4.75 10.15
C LYS A 68 7.97 -5.08 8.83
N LYS A 69 7.26 -6.20 8.78
CA LYS A 69 6.58 -6.71 7.59
C LYS A 69 5.18 -7.17 7.90
N ALA A 70 4.35 -7.09 6.88
CA ALA A 70 3.04 -7.73 6.85
C ALA A 70 2.91 -8.56 5.57
N TRP A 71 1.99 -9.51 5.58
CA TRP A 71 1.78 -10.45 4.47
C TRP A 71 0.30 -10.56 4.14
N LEU A 72 -0.05 -10.30 2.89
CA LEU A 72 -1.38 -10.64 2.38
C LEU A 72 -1.44 -12.16 2.20
N THR A 73 -2.09 -12.85 3.14
CA THR A 73 -2.11 -14.32 3.21
C THR A 73 -3.34 -14.96 2.57
N ALA A 74 -4.45 -14.22 2.49
CA ALA A 74 -5.64 -14.63 1.76
C ALA A 74 -6.37 -13.42 1.20
N GLY A 75 -7.06 -13.63 0.07
CA GLY A 75 -7.91 -12.63 -0.56
C GLY A 75 -9.11 -13.28 -1.21
N SER A 76 -10.27 -12.69 -1.03
CA SER A 76 -11.50 -13.12 -1.70
C SER A 76 -12.34 -11.94 -2.12
N LEU A 77 -12.98 -12.08 -3.28
CA LEU A 77 -13.98 -11.13 -3.76
C LEU A 77 -15.33 -11.85 -3.90
N SER A 78 -16.39 -11.13 -3.62
CA SER A 78 -17.76 -11.69 -3.72
C SER A 78 -18.75 -10.64 -4.22
N GLY A 79 -19.94 -11.08 -4.60
CA GLY A 79 -20.98 -10.20 -5.14
C GLY A 79 -20.71 -9.81 -6.58
N GLY A 80 -20.98 -8.54 -6.90
CA GLY A 80 -20.93 -8.02 -8.26
C GLY A 80 -22.06 -8.51 -9.14
N THR A 81 -22.11 -8.02 -10.38
CA THR A 81 -23.12 -8.45 -11.36
C THR A 81 -22.93 -9.94 -11.67
N LEU A 82 -23.98 -10.73 -11.52
CA LEU A 82 -24.00 -12.18 -11.78
C LEU A 82 -22.98 -13.01 -10.96
N GLY A 83 -22.49 -12.51 -9.84
CA GLY A 83 -21.50 -13.22 -9.01
C GLY A 83 -20.08 -13.28 -9.60
N LEU A 84 -19.78 -12.50 -10.63
CA LEU A 84 -18.49 -12.54 -11.34
C LEU A 84 -17.29 -12.20 -10.46
N CYS A 85 -17.50 -11.50 -9.35
CA CYS A 85 -16.44 -11.22 -8.40
C CYS A 85 -15.81 -12.49 -7.82
N GLY A 86 -16.58 -13.56 -7.62
CA GLY A 86 -16.06 -14.83 -7.13
C GLY A 86 -15.11 -15.57 -8.08
N LEU A 87 -14.99 -15.10 -9.33
CA LEU A 87 -14.08 -15.63 -10.34
C LEU A 87 -12.73 -14.87 -10.39
N VAL A 88 -12.63 -13.77 -9.65
CA VAL A 88 -11.35 -13.07 -9.43
C VAL A 88 -10.59 -13.78 -8.32
N SER A 89 -9.34 -14.08 -8.56
CA SER A 89 -8.47 -14.80 -7.63
C SER A 89 -7.17 -14.04 -7.36
N PHE A 90 -6.48 -14.41 -6.28
CA PHE A 90 -5.18 -13.86 -5.90
C PHE A 90 -4.16 -15.00 -5.83
N PRO A 91 -3.64 -15.48 -6.99
CA PRO A 91 -2.67 -16.57 -7.00
C PRO A 91 -1.31 -16.11 -6.44
N GLY A 92 -0.55 -17.07 -5.90
CA GLY A 92 0.80 -16.81 -5.39
C GLY A 92 0.88 -16.17 -4.00
N LEU A 93 -0.21 -16.21 -3.23
CA LEU A 93 -0.16 -15.77 -1.83
C LEU A 93 0.88 -16.61 -1.03
N ALA A 94 1.66 -16.06 -0.08
CA ALA A 94 1.49 -14.74 0.53
C ALA A 94 2.32 -13.66 -0.20
N HIS A 95 1.77 -12.45 -0.32
CA HIS A 95 2.49 -11.29 -0.86
C HIS A 95 2.95 -10.38 0.29
N GLU A 96 4.23 -9.99 0.27
CA GLU A 96 4.79 -9.07 1.28
C GLU A 96 4.18 -7.67 1.14
N ILE A 97 3.89 -7.05 2.27
CA ILE A 97 3.43 -5.65 2.36
C ILE A 97 4.53 -4.84 3.04
N GLN A 98 4.97 -3.77 2.40
CA GLN A 98 6.00 -2.86 2.89
C GLN A 98 5.45 -1.46 3.12
N ILE A 99 5.99 -0.76 4.12
CA ILE A 99 5.72 0.66 4.36
C ILE A 99 6.68 1.48 3.51
N LEU A 100 6.18 2.28 2.56
CA LEU A 100 7.02 3.11 1.67
C LEU A 100 7.20 4.54 2.18
N ASN A 101 6.11 5.16 2.60
CA ASN A 101 6.10 6.53 3.11
C ASN A 101 5.61 6.52 4.55
N PRO A 102 6.52 6.60 5.52
CA PRO A 102 6.12 6.70 6.90
C PRO A 102 5.36 8.02 7.14
N ALA A 103 4.23 7.95 7.85
CA ALA A 103 3.51 9.13 8.30
C ALA A 103 4.40 10.00 9.19
N ALA A 104 4.27 11.31 9.11
CA ALA A 104 4.92 12.21 10.05
C ALA A 104 4.35 11.98 11.46
N SER A 105 5.22 12.02 12.49
CA SER A 105 4.77 11.87 13.87
C SER A 105 3.69 12.90 14.22
N GLY A 106 2.55 12.43 14.71
CA GLY A 106 1.45 13.29 15.15
C GLY A 106 0.58 13.87 14.03
N SER A 107 0.83 13.54 12.76
CA SER A 107 -0.04 13.89 11.65
C SER A 107 -0.93 12.69 11.31
N GLY A 108 -2.18 12.94 10.92
CA GLY A 108 -3.08 11.94 10.35
C GLY A 108 -2.77 11.62 8.89
N ASP A 109 -1.53 11.87 8.43
CA ASP A 109 -1.12 11.72 7.05
C ASP A 109 -1.19 10.26 6.61
N ALA A 110 -1.67 10.05 5.41
CA ALA A 110 -1.73 8.73 4.82
C ALA A 110 -0.32 8.17 4.58
N THR A 111 -0.09 6.94 5.00
CA THR A 111 1.10 6.15 4.67
C THR A 111 0.86 5.39 3.38
N VAL A 112 1.89 5.25 2.56
CA VAL A 112 1.81 4.40 1.37
C VAL A 112 2.32 3.01 1.72
N LEU A 113 1.48 2.01 1.52
CA LEU A 113 1.81 0.60 1.65
C LEU A 113 1.99 0.00 0.24
N ARG A 114 3.01 -0.78 0.05
CA ARG A 114 3.24 -1.52 -1.20
C ARG A 114 3.06 -3.01 -0.97
N ILE A 115 2.12 -3.60 -1.71
CA ILE A 115 1.98 -5.05 -1.81
C ILE A 115 2.89 -5.51 -2.96
N LEU A 116 3.90 -6.30 -2.66
CA LEU A 116 4.89 -6.74 -3.65
C LEU A 116 4.33 -7.87 -4.51
N ASN A 117 4.57 -7.76 -5.82
CA ASN A 117 4.25 -8.80 -6.80
C ASN A 117 2.80 -9.30 -6.71
N LEU A 118 1.86 -8.44 -6.34
CA LEU A 118 0.45 -8.80 -6.28
C LEU A 118 0.00 -9.36 -7.63
N THR A 119 -0.55 -10.55 -7.61
CA THR A 119 -1.12 -11.20 -8.78
C THR A 119 -2.64 -11.25 -8.65
N VAL A 120 -3.33 -10.76 -9.67
CA VAL A 120 -4.79 -10.79 -9.77
C VAL A 120 -5.16 -11.62 -10.98
N GLY A 121 -5.75 -12.78 -10.73
CA GLY A 121 -6.33 -13.63 -11.77
C GLY A 121 -7.74 -13.17 -12.09
N THR A 122 -8.06 -13.03 -13.37
CA THR A 122 -9.40 -12.72 -13.88
C THR A 122 -9.90 -13.89 -14.73
N LEU A 123 -11.10 -13.78 -15.29
CA LEU A 123 -11.71 -14.83 -16.11
C LEU A 123 -10.86 -15.29 -17.30
N THR A 124 -10.10 -14.38 -17.91
CA THR A 124 -9.44 -14.64 -19.19
C THR A 124 -7.93 -14.53 -19.13
N SER A 125 -7.38 -13.92 -18.07
CA SER A 125 -5.96 -13.62 -17.97
C SER A 125 -5.58 -13.26 -16.54
N SER A 126 -4.38 -12.74 -16.34
CA SER A 126 -3.91 -12.23 -15.05
C SER A 126 -3.14 -10.93 -15.21
N CYS A 127 -3.03 -10.20 -14.11
CA CYS A 127 -2.19 -9.02 -13.99
C CYS A 127 -1.24 -9.23 -12.82
N GLN A 128 -0.03 -8.68 -12.91
CA GLN A 128 0.94 -8.81 -11.84
C GLN A 128 1.79 -7.54 -11.72
N GLY A 129 2.04 -7.12 -10.50
CA GLY A 129 2.90 -5.96 -10.23
C GLY A 129 2.86 -5.56 -8.77
N ASN A 130 3.55 -4.47 -8.47
CA ASN A 130 3.47 -3.88 -7.15
C ASN A 130 2.21 -3.01 -7.06
N ALA A 131 1.44 -3.18 -5.99
CA ALA A 131 0.25 -2.41 -5.72
C ALA A 131 0.51 -1.42 -4.59
N ASP A 132 0.53 -0.13 -4.91
CA ASP A 132 0.68 0.94 -3.92
C ASP A 132 -0.71 1.38 -3.43
N ALA A 133 -0.96 1.26 -2.14
CA ALA A 133 -2.18 1.66 -1.49
C ALA A 133 -1.90 2.69 -0.39
N LYS A 134 -2.80 3.65 -0.21
CA LYS A 134 -2.73 4.63 0.86
C LYS A 134 -3.29 4.03 2.14
N TRP A 135 -2.66 4.29 3.27
CA TRP A 135 -3.14 3.90 4.59
C TRP A 135 -3.53 5.14 5.40
N ASP A 136 -4.78 5.18 5.82
CA ASP A 136 -5.29 6.18 6.77
C ASP A 136 -5.26 5.58 8.17
N ASN A 137 -4.27 6.01 8.95
CA ASN A 137 -4.05 5.47 10.29
C ASN A 137 -5.11 5.92 11.31
N VAL A 138 -5.79 7.03 11.07
CA VAL A 138 -6.87 7.54 11.94
C VAL A 138 -8.14 6.73 11.74
N ASN A 139 -8.55 6.56 10.49
CA ASN A 139 -9.78 5.86 10.14
C ASN A 139 -9.59 4.35 9.94
N LYS A 140 -8.33 3.85 9.98
CA LYS A 140 -7.97 2.44 9.74
C LYS A 140 -8.45 1.95 8.37
N VAL A 141 -8.20 2.74 7.34
CA VAL A 141 -8.66 2.48 5.97
C VAL A 141 -7.49 2.29 5.03
N LEU A 142 -7.50 1.17 4.31
CA LEU A 142 -6.62 0.92 3.16
C LEU A 142 -7.34 1.38 1.90
N TRP A 143 -6.71 2.24 1.12
CA TRP A 143 -7.29 2.82 -0.08
C TRP A 143 -6.44 2.57 -1.32
N PHE A 144 -6.99 1.80 -2.26
CA PHE A 144 -6.46 1.65 -3.61
C PHE A 144 -7.01 2.79 -4.50
N ASP A 145 -6.15 3.70 -4.91
CA ASP A 145 -6.51 4.89 -5.71
C ASP A 145 -6.07 4.66 -7.15
N ASN A 146 -6.91 4.00 -7.94
CA ASN A 146 -6.64 3.66 -9.35
C ASN A 146 -5.28 2.95 -9.57
N VAL A 147 -4.98 1.99 -8.72
CA VAL A 147 -3.75 1.19 -8.80
C VAL A 147 -3.78 0.36 -10.08
N VAL A 148 -2.72 0.45 -10.89
CA VAL A 148 -2.58 -0.28 -12.15
C VAL A 148 -1.58 -1.40 -11.99
N LEU A 149 -1.98 -2.62 -12.34
CA LEU A 149 -1.13 -3.80 -12.43
C LEU A 149 -0.98 -4.19 -13.90
N PRO A 150 0.26 -4.32 -14.42
CA PRO A 150 0.50 -4.74 -15.80
C PRO A 150 -0.14 -6.08 -16.13
N GLY A 151 -0.74 -6.19 -17.29
CA GLY A 151 -1.27 -7.46 -17.81
C GLY A 151 -0.17 -8.45 -18.14
N VAL A 152 -0.34 -9.70 -17.74
CA VAL A 152 0.62 -10.79 -18.03
C VAL A 152 0.41 -11.32 -19.43
N GLY A 153 1.51 -11.57 -20.17
CA GLY A 153 1.46 -12.18 -21.49
C GLY A 153 0.80 -11.32 -22.59
N GLY A 154 0.85 -9.99 -22.44
CA GLY A 154 0.23 -9.06 -23.40
C GLY A 154 -1.26 -8.79 -23.16
N ALA A 155 -1.81 -9.28 -22.05
CA ALA A 155 -3.17 -8.94 -21.63
C ALA A 155 -3.28 -7.45 -21.27
N LYS A 156 -4.51 -6.93 -21.20
CA LYS A 156 -4.76 -5.58 -20.70
C LYS A 156 -4.38 -5.48 -19.23
N ASP A 157 -3.96 -4.29 -18.81
CA ASP A 157 -3.68 -3.98 -17.41
C ASP A 157 -4.95 -4.12 -16.56
N CYS A 158 -4.76 -4.51 -15.30
CA CYS A 158 -5.82 -4.42 -14.29
C CYS A 158 -5.76 -3.08 -13.57
N LYS A 159 -6.92 -2.53 -13.26
CA LYS A 159 -7.05 -1.39 -12.35
C LYS A 159 -7.78 -1.82 -11.10
N ILE A 160 -7.27 -1.40 -9.95
CA ILE A 160 -7.89 -1.64 -8.65
C ILE A 160 -8.20 -0.28 -8.04
N ASN A 161 -9.45 -0.08 -7.64
CA ASN A 161 -9.90 1.16 -7.01
C ASN A 161 -10.91 0.86 -5.90
N GLY A 162 -10.77 1.47 -4.74
CA GLY A 162 -11.70 1.31 -3.64
C GLY A 162 -11.04 1.33 -2.28
N LYS A 163 -11.85 1.16 -1.25
CA LYS A 163 -11.43 1.26 0.14
C LYS A 163 -11.80 0.02 0.92
N MET A 164 -10.94 -0.34 1.88
CA MET A 164 -11.17 -1.45 2.80
C MET A 164 -10.96 -1.00 4.23
N GLN A 165 -11.85 -1.40 5.12
CA GLN A 165 -11.78 -1.15 6.55
C GLN A 165 -10.94 -2.22 7.22
N ALA A 166 -9.95 -1.81 7.98
CA ALA A 166 -9.24 -2.66 8.92
C ALA A 166 -9.89 -2.59 10.32
N PRO A 167 -9.70 -3.61 11.17
CA PRO A 167 -10.03 -3.53 12.58
C PRO A 167 -9.34 -2.36 13.27
N SER A 168 -9.96 -1.82 14.33
CA SER A 168 -9.42 -0.66 15.07
C SER A 168 -8.06 -0.90 15.73
N VAL A 169 -7.70 -2.17 15.93
CA VAL A 169 -6.40 -2.58 16.50
C VAL A 169 -5.24 -2.48 15.51
N VAL A 170 -5.52 -2.36 14.19
CA VAL A 170 -4.48 -2.24 13.18
C VAL A 170 -3.95 -0.81 13.17
N ASP A 171 -2.66 -0.67 13.32
CA ASP A 171 -1.95 0.61 13.37
C ASP A 171 -0.61 0.54 12.64
N ILE A 172 -0.09 1.69 12.26
CA ILE A 172 1.29 1.85 11.84
C ILE A 172 1.92 2.87 12.78
N GLU A 173 2.76 2.37 13.68
CA GLU A 173 3.40 3.17 14.71
C GLU A 173 4.85 3.47 14.33
N ARG A 174 5.35 4.60 14.81
CA ARG A 174 6.76 4.94 14.71
C ARG A 174 7.46 4.52 15.99
N ASP A 175 8.58 3.81 15.87
CA ASP A 175 9.48 3.59 17.00
C ASP A 175 10.01 4.95 17.47
N ILE A 176 9.76 5.27 18.74
CA ILE A 176 10.18 6.51 19.40
C ILE A 176 11.58 6.31 19.99
#